data_4005f137e468208a9b1d8c05360760ec
#
_entry.id   4005f137e468208a9b1d8c05360760ec
#
_cell.length_a   1.000
_cell.length_b   1.000
_cell.length_c   1.000
_cell.angle_alpha   90.00
_cell.angle_beta   90.00
_cell.angle_gamma   90.00
#
_symmetry.space_group_name_H-M   'P 1'
#
loop_
_entity.id
_entity.type
_entity.pdbx_description
1 polymer ?
#
loop_
_entity_poly.entity_id
_entity_poly.type
_entity_poly.pdbx_seq_one_letter_code
_entity_poly.pdbx_strand_id
1 'polypeptide(L)'
;RRPPRSPLFPYTTLFRSIPLSVLVLSNFIRDVPKELFESMRMDGATTWMTLWRLAFPLTRPAVVTVAIYNMLQVWNGFLLPLVLTQSPEQRTLPLALWTFQGEHGVNVPAILASVVLTTLPIVILYAVGRRQLLSGLTAGIGK
;
A
#
# COMPACT_ATOMS: atom_id res chain seq x y z
N ARG A 1 -28.64 -10.06 -17.61
CA ARG A 1 -28.17 -10.64 -16.32
C ARG A 1 -26.77 -10.10 -16.09
N ARG A 2 -26.58 -9.24 -15.07
CA ARG A 2 -25.26 -8.76 -14.67
C ARG A 2 -24.48 -9.97 -14.10
N PRO A 3 -23.26 -10.24 -14.56
CA PRO A 3 -22.43 -11.28 -13.95
C PRO A 3 -22.17 -10.93 -12.48
N PRO A 4 -22.08 -11.90 -11.58
CA PRO A 4 -21.80 -11.65 -10.17
C PRO A 4 -20.44 -10.97 -10.07
N ARG A 5 -20.39 -9.83 -9.36
CA ARG A 5 -19.12 -9.17 -8.99
C ARG A 5 -18.33 -10.20 -8.18
N SER A 6 -17.20 -10.67 -8.69
CA SER A 6 -16.39 -11.63 -7.95
C SER A 6 -15.83 -10.92 -6.70
N PRO A 7 -16.22 -11.33 -5.49
CA PRO A 7 -15.79 -10.68 -4.24
C PRO A 7 -14.32 -10.98 -3.91
N LEU A 8 -13.64 -11.73 -4.76
CA LEU A 8 -12.27 -12.22 -4.51
C LEU A 8 -11.18 -11.15 -4.68
N PHE A 9 -11.45 -10.09 -5.45
CA PHE A 9 -10.44 -9.07 -5.77
C PHE A 9 -9.85 -8.36 -4.53
N PRO A 10 -10.63 -7.88 -3.55
CA PRO A 10 -10.06 -7.22 -2.37
C PRO A 10 -9.29 -8.19 -1.46
N TYR A 11 -9.70 -9.46 -1.38
CA TYR A 11 -9.09 -10.43 -0.47
C TYR A 11 -7.68 -10.84 -0.92
N THR A 12 -7.46 -11.08 -2.20
CA THR A 12 -6.14 -11.49 -2.71
C THR A 12 -5.08 -10.42 -2.52
N THR A 13 -5.44 -9.15 -2.68
CA THR A 13 -4.56 -8.02 -2.44
C THR A 13 -4.23 -7.89 -0.95
N LEU A 14 -5.22 -8.05 -0.07
CA LEU A 14 -5.04 -8.05 1.38
C LEU A 14 -4.11 -9.17 1.85
N PHE A 15 -4.33 -10.41 1.39
CA PHE A 15 -3.47 -11.55 1.76
C PHE A 15 -2.02 -11.34 1.39
N ARG A 16 -1.74 -10.69 0.28
CA ARG A 16 -0.37 -10.42 -0.17
C ARG A 16 0.32 -9.32 0.65
N SER A 17 -0.42 -8.33 1.11
CA SER A 17 0.13 -7.18 1.83
C SER A 17 0.29 -7.42 3.34
N ILE A 18 -0.53 -8.28 3.94
CA ILE A 18 -0.52 -8.54 5.39
C ILE A 18 0.84 -9.03 5.90
N PRO A 19 1.49 -10.05 5.32
CA PRO A 19 2.74 -10.57 5.88
C PRO A 19 3.84 -9.51 5.99
N LEU A 20 4.04 -8.71 4.95
CA LEU A 20 5.04 -7.64 4.96
C LEU A 20 4.66 -6.54 5.96
N SER A 21 3.38 -6.16 6.01
CA SER A 21 2.90 -5.14 6.94
C SER A 21 3.11 -5.56 8.38
N VAL A 22 2.78 -6.81 8.72
CA VAL A 22 2.98 -7.37 10.06
C VAL A 22 4.47 -7.41 10.41
N LEU A 23 5.32 -7.86 9.49
CA LEU A 23 6.77 -7.93 9.71
C LEU A 23 7.35 -6.54 9.98
N VAL A 24 7.06 -5.55 9.14
CA VAL A 24 7.58 -4.19 9.30
C VAL A 24 7.08 -3.57 10.61
N LEU A 25 5.77 -3.63 10.88
CA LEU A 25 5.20 -3.05 12.09
C LEU A 25 5.68 -3.75 13.35
N SER A 26 5.87 -5.07 13.33
CA SER A 26 6.40 -5.84 14.47
C SER A 26 7.83 -5.42 14.81
N ASN A 27 8.67 -5.20 13.79
CA ASN A 27 10.04 -4.74 14.00
C ASN A 27 10.04 -3.34 14.63
N PHE A 28 9.22 -2.42 14.11
CA PHE A 28 9.11 -1.08 14.69
C PHE A 28 8.61 -1.08 16.15
N ILE A 29 7.66 -1.94 16.49
CA ILE A 29 7.17 -2.04 17.88
C ILE A 29 8.25 -2.64 18.79
N ARG A 30 9.06 -3.57 18.28
CA ARG A 30 10.18 -4.15 19.07
C ARG A 30 11.30 -3.16 19.36
N ASP A 31 11.48 -2.16 18.50
CA ASP A 31 12.47 -1.10 18.70
C ASP A 31 12.01 -0.05 19.75
N VAL A 32 10.74 -0.06 20.14
CA VAL A 32 10.23 0.81 21.22
C VAL A 32 10.73 0.27 22.56
N PRO A 33 11.36 1.12 23.40
CA PRO A 33 11.83 0.71 24.74
C PRO A 33 10.70 0.12 25.59
N LYS A 34 10.99 -1.02 26.23
CA LYS A 34 10.00 -1.74 27.05
C LYS A 34 9.55 -0.91 28.27
N GLU A 35 10.45 -0.09 28.78
CA GLU A 35 10.24 0.81 29.93
C GLU A 35 9.04 1.74 29.71
N LEU A 36 8.78 2.16 28.46
CA LEU A 36 7.62 2.96 28.12
C LEU A 36 6.31 2.19 28.27
N PHE A 37 6.30 0.91 27.97
CA PHE A 37 5.14 0.05 28.16
C PHE A 37 4.93 -0.28 29.65
N GLU A 38 6.02 -0.45 30.39
CA GLU A 38 5.99 -0.73 31.82
C GLU A 38 5.49 0.49 32.60
N SER A 39 5.97 1.70 32.29
CA SER A 39 5.50 2.94 32.91
C SER A 39 3.99 3.14 32.68
N MET A 40 3.50 2.94 31.47
CA MET A 40 2.06 3.02 31.18
C MET A 40 1.24 2.03 32.01
N ARG A 41 1.78 0.82 32.25
CA ARG A 41 1.10 -0.18 33.09
C ARG A 41 1.10 0.24 34.57
N MET A 42 2.19 0.82 35.06
CA MET A 42 2.27 1.35 36.42
C MET A 42 1.26 2.49 36.63
N ASP A 43 1.01 3.31 35.59
CA ASP A 43 -0.01 4.36 35.60
C ASP A 43 -1.44 3.81 35.47
N GLY A 44 -1.64 2.49 35.50
CA GLY A 44 -2.94 1.84 35.38
C GLY A 44 -3.57 1.86 34.01
N ALA A 45 -2.77 2.09 32.95
CA ALA A 45 -3.29 2.10 31.59
C ALA A 45 -3.70 0.70 31.14
N THR A 46 -4.88 0.61 30.52
CA THR A 46 -5.33 -0.62 29.85
C THR A 46 -4.53 -0.87 28.57
N THR A 47 -4.48 -2.12 28.10
CA THR A 47 -3.82 -2.50 26.83
C THR A 47 -4.31 -1.66 25.64
N TRP A 48 -5.60 -1.35 25.61
CA TRP A 48 -6.19 -0.51 24.56
C TRP A 48 -5.72 0.94 24.65
N MET A 49 -5.61 1.48 25.85
CA MET A 49 -5.07 2.82 26.08
C MET A 49 -3.60 2.91 25.69
N THR A 50 -2.79 1.90 26.03
CA THR A 50 -1.39 1.80 25.65
C THR A 50 -1.22 1.72 24.12
N LEU A 51 -2.09 0.98 23.45
CA LEU A 51 -2.08 0.89 21.98
C LEU A 51 -2.30 2.27 21.34
N TRP A 52 -3.34 2.99 21.74
CA TRP A 52 -3.71 4.24 21.07
C TRP A 52 -2.91 5.46 21.53
N ARG A 53 -2.43 5.50 22.77
CA ARG A 53 -1.70 6.65 23.32
C ARG A 53 -0.19 6.52 23.20
N LEU A 54 0.34 5.29 23.15
CA LEU A 54 1.78 5.06 23.07
C LEU A 54 2.19 4.36 21.76
N ALA A 55 1.72 3.13 21.52
CA ALA A 55 2.21 2.32 20.42
C ALA A 55 1.89 2.95 19.04
N PHE A 56 0.64 3.35 18.82
CA PHE A 56 0.21 3.91 17.54
C PHE A 56 0.92 5.23 17.18
N PRO A 57 1.05 6.24 18.07
CA PRO A 57 1.81 7.45 17.75
C PRO A 57 3.28 7.21 17.46
N LEU A 58 3.93 6.32 18.21
CA LEU A 58 5.35 5.98 18.01
C LEU A 58 5.58 5.20 16.70
N THR A 59 4.66 4.31 16.35
CA THR A 59 4.76 3.52 15.11
C THR A 59 4.16 4.23 13.88
N ARG A 60 3.62 5.43 14.02
CA ARG A 60 2.99 6.20 12.93
C ARG A 60 3.88 6.30 11.68
N PRO A 61 5.20 6.57 11.76
CA PRO A 61 6.05 6.61 10.57
C PRO A 61 6.07 5.27 9.83
N ALA A 62 6.14 4.15 10.57
CA ALA A 62 6.11 2.81 9.98
C ALA A 62 4.76 2.50 9.33
N VAL A 63 3.65 2.88 9.98
CA VAL A 63 2.30 2.70 9.42
C VAL A 63 2.16 3.46 8.10
N VAL A 64 2.63 4.71 8.03
CA VAL A 64 2.58 5.51 6.81
C VAL A 64 3.45 4.89 5.71
N THR A 65 4.66 4.42 6.04
CA THR A 65 5.55 3.74 5.08
C THR A 65 4.90 2.49 4.50
N VAL A 66 4.33 1.64 5.35
CA VAL A 66 3.61 0.43 4.94
C VAL A 66 2.38 0.77 4.09
N ALA A 67 1.64 1.81 4.47
CA ALA A 67 0.48 2.27 3.71
C ALA A 67 0.86 2.74 2.30
N ILE A 68 1.91 3.57 2.17
CA ILE A 68 2.41 4.04 0.88
C ILE A 68 2.89 2.86 0.03
N TYR A 69 3.66 1.93 0.62
CA TYR A 69 4.14 0.74 -0.08
C TYR A 69 2.97 -0.10 -0.63
N ASN A 70 1.98 -0.39 0.22
CA ASN A 70 0.82 -1.18 -0.20
C ASN A 70 0.00 -0.45 -1.26
N MET A 71 -0.16 0.86 -1.15
CA MET A 71 -0.86 1.67 -2.16
C MET A 71 -0.17 1.59 -3.53
N LEU A 72 1.18 1.68 -3.56
CA LEU A 72 1.96 1.51 -4.78
C LEU A 72 1.81 0.10 -5.37
N GLN A 73 1.84 -0.93 -4.52
CA GLN A 73 1.66 -2.32 -4.95
C GLN A 73 0.28 -2.58 -5.55
N VAL A 74 -0.76 -2.04 -4.94
CA VAL A 74 -2.14 -2.14 -5.45
C VAL A 74 -2.29 -1.39 -6.77
N TRP A 75 -1.73 -0.17 -6.85
CA TRP A 75 -1.79 0.65 -8.07
C TRP A 75 -1.09 0.00 -9.25
N ASN A 76 0.10 -0.56 -9.03
CA ASN A 76 0.88 -1.24 -10.07
C ASN A 76 0.43 -2.70 -10.31
N GLY A 77 -0.56 -3.19 -9.59
CA GLY A 77 -1.07 -4.54 -9.72
C GLY A 77 -1.60 -4.81 -11.13
N PHE A 78 -0.90 -5.67 -11.90
CA PHE A 78 -1.25 -6.03 -13.26
C PHE A 78 -1.83 -7.45 -13.35
N LEU A 79 -1.14 -8.43 -12.77
CA LEU A 79 -1.47 -9.85 -12.92
C LEU A 79 -2.85 -10.22 -12.38
N LEU A 80 -3.19 -9.76 -11.18
CA LEU A 80 -4.48 -10.08 -10.56
C LEU A 80 -5.66 -9.44 -11.32
N PRO A 81 -5.62 -8.13 -11.67
CA PRO A 81 -6.63 -7.56 -12.54
C PRO A 81 -6.74 -8.27 -13.88
N LEU A 82 -5.62 -8.67 -14.50
CA LEU A 82 -5.61 -9.38 -15.78
C LEU A 82 -6.39 -10.70 -15.71
N VAL A 83 -6.18 -11.47 -14.64
CA VAL A 83 -6.82 -12.79 -14.49
C VAL A 83 -8.28 -12.68 -14.05
N LEU A 84 -8.58 -11.69 -13.19
CA LEU A 84 -9.88 -11.59 -12.55
C LEU A 84 -10.88 -10.68 -13.28
N THR A 85 -10.40 -9.73 -14.12
CA THR A 85 -11.29 -8.82 -14.85
C THR A 85 -11.45 -9.29 -16.30
N GLN A 86 -12.61 -9.85 -16.58
CA GLN A 86 -12.97 -10.30 -17.94
C GLN A 86 -13.58 -9.18 -18.78
N SER A 87 -14.17 -8.17 -18.16
CA SER A 87 -14.86 -7.07 -18.86
C SER A 87 -13.94 -5.87 -19.04
N PRO A 88 -13.88 -5.26 -20.25
CA PRO A 88 -13.07 -4.06 -20.52
C PRO A 88 -13.37 -2.88 -19.58
N GLU A 89 -14.63 -2.73 -19.16
CA GLU A 89 -15.12 -1.65 -18.31
C GLU A 89 -14.59 -1.72 -16.85
N GLN A 90 -14.08 -2.89 -16.45
CA GLN A 90 -13.59 -3.13 -15.08
C GLN A 90 -12.06 -3.17 -15.00
N ARG A 91 -11.37 -2.88 -16.10
CA ARG A 91 -9.92 -2.89 -16.17
C ARG A 91 -9.32 -1.74 -15.37
N THR A 92 -8.25 -2.04 -14.63
CA THR A 92 -7.42 -1.00 -14.01
C THR A 92 -6.63 -0.23 -15.06
N LEU A 93 -6.24 1.01 -14.78
CA LEU A 93 -5.48 1.85 -15.70
C LEU A 93 -4.23 1.15 -16.28
N PRO A 94 -3.37 0.48 -15.48
CA PRO A 94 -2.22 -0.26 -16.03
C PRO A 94 -2.63 -1.37 -16.99
N LEU A 95 -3.77 -2.03 -16.75
CA LEU A 95 -4.27 -3.08 -17.62
C LEU A 95 -4.91 -2.52 -18.90
N ALA A 96 -5.54 -1.36 -18.82
CA ALA A 96 -6.17 -0.70 -19.97
C ALA A 96 -5.16 -0.26 -21.04
N LEU A 97 -3.88 -0.07 -20.69
CA LEU A 97 -2.81 0.23 -21.65
C LEU A 97 -2.73 -0.80 -22.78
N TRP A 98 -3.00 -2.07 -22.49
CA TRP A 98 -3.01 -3.14 -23.49
C TRP A 98 -4.12 -3.02 -24.53
N THR A 99 -5.21 -2.32 -24.21
CA THR A 99 -6.32 -2.15 -25.17
C THR A 99 -5.98 -1.23 -26.32
N PHE A 100 -4.95 -0.39 -26.17
CA PHE A 100 -4.46 0.50 -27.25
C PHE A 100 -3.47 -0.18 -28.19
N GLN A 101 -3.12 -1.44 -27.93
CA GLN A 101 -2.37 -2.33 -28.80
C GLN A 101 -3.38 -3.26 -29.50
N GLY A 102 -4.13 -2.75 -30.47
CA GLY A 102 -5.14 -3.52 -31.20
C GLY A 102 -4.59 -4.25 -32.40
N GLU A 103 -5.39 -5.16 -32.96
CA GLU A 103 -5.06 -5.94 -34.18
C GLU A 103 -4.81 -5.07 -35.43
N HIS A 104 -5.32 -3.83 -35.44
CA HIS A 104 -5.25 -2.90 -36.58
C HIS A 104 -4.19 -1.80 -36.42
N GLY A 105 -3.32 -1.90 -35.41
CA GLY A 105 -2.23 -0.94 -35.19
C GLY A 105 -2.10 -0.47 -33.76
N VAL A 106 -0.99 0.23 -33.49
CA VAL A 106 -0.65 0.78 -32.18
C VAL A 106 -0.98 2.27 -32.16
N ASN A 107 -1.91 2.67 -31.29
CA ASN A 107 -2.19 4.08 -31.06
C ASN A 107 -1.16 4.69 -30.08
N VAL A 108 0.00 5.07 -30.62
CA VAL A 108 1.13 5.62 -29.84
C VAL A 108 0.74 6.84 -29.02
N PRO A 109 0.02 7.87 -29.53
CA PRO A 109 -0.41 9.01 -28.72
C PRO A 109 -1.29 8.62 -27.52
N ALA A 110 -2.23 7.68 -27.71
CA ALA A 110 -3.09 7.21 -26.63
C ALA A 110 -2.30 6.44 -25.56
N ILE A 111 -1.34 5.62 -25.97
CA ILE A 111 -0.45 4.91 -25.04
C ILE A 111 0.37 5.90 -24.21
N LEU A 112 1.00 6.88 -24.85
CA LEU A 112 1.79 7.90 -24.14
C LEU A 112 0.95 8.71 -23.15
N ALA A 113 -0.23 9.14 -23.56
CA ALA A 113 -1.16 9.85 -22.67
C ALA A 113 -1.55 8.99 -21.46
N SER A 114 -1.85 7.72 -21.69
CA SER A 114 -2.22 6.77 -20.62
C SER A 114 -1.06 6.48 -19.68
N VAL A 115 0.19 6.38 -20.18
CA VAL A 115 1.39 6.22 -19.34
C VAL A 115 1.57 7.44 -18.44
N VAL A 116 1.43 8.66 -18.97
CA VAL A 116 1.51 9.89 -18.18
C VAL A 116 0.45 9.90 -17.09
N LEU A 117 -0.81 9.60 -17.44
CA LEU A 117 -1.92 9.55 -16.47
C LEU A 117 -1.71 8.48 -15.40
N THR A 118 -1.16 7.32 -15.75
CA THR A 118 -0.89 6.23 -14.81
C THR A 118 0.27 6.57 -13.86
N THR A 119 1.27 7.32 -14.35
CA THR A 119 2.45 7.71 -13.57
C THR A 119 2.14 8.86 -12.61
N LEU A 120 1.23 9.74 -12.97
CA LEU A 120 0.93 10.96 -12.22
C LEU A 120 0.54 10.71 -10.75
N PRO A 121 -0.35 9.77 -10.40
CA PRO A 121 -0.66 9.46 -8.99
C PRO A 121 0.54 8.93 -8.21
N ILE A 122 1.43 8.16 -8.86
CA ILE A 122 2.65 7.64 -8.23
C ILE A 122 3.59 8.79 -7.87
N VAL A 123 3.78 9.74 -8.80
CA VAL A 123 4.62 10.92 -8.58
C VAL A 123 4.07 11.79 -7.45
N ILE A 124 2.75 12.02 -7.43
CA ILE A 124 2.09 12.77 -6.35
C ILE A 124 2.29 12.06 -5.02
N LEU A 125 2.04 10.75 -4.97
CA LEU A 125 2.22 9.95 -3.76
C LEU A 125 3.66 9.99 -3.26
N TYR A 126 4.64 9.89 -4.16
CA TYR A 126 6.04 10.02 -3.83
C TYR A 126 6.38 11.42 -3.31
N ALA A 127 5.92 12.48 -3.96
CA ALA A 127 6.20 13.86 -3.55
C ALA A 127 5.65 14.14 -2.13
N VAL A 128 4.47 13.63 -1.80
CA VAL A 128 3.84 13.77 -0.48
C VAL A 128 4.49 12.84 0.55
N GLY A 129 4.77 11.59 0.16
CA GLY A 129 5.23 10.52 1.04
C GLY A 129 6.74 10.45 1.26
N ARG A 130 7.56 11.17 0.47
CA ARG A 130 9.02 11.04 0.50
C ARG A 130 9.64 11.25 1.89
N ARG A 131 9.12 12.19 2.67
CA ARG A 131 9.61 12.44 4.05
C ARG A 131 9.38 11.24 4.96
N GLN A 132 8.21 10.64 4.90
CA GLN A 132 7.82 9.49 5.71
C GLN A 132 8.58 8.23 5.28
N LEU A 133 8.77 8.02 3.96
CA LEU A 133 9.54 6.91 3.42
C LEU A 133 11.00 6.96 3.91
N LEU A 134 11.63 8.14 3.86
CA LEU A 134 13.01 8.31 4.33
C LEU A 134 13.12 8.09 5.83
N SER A 135 12.20 8.63 6.64
CA SER A 135 12.22 8.42 8.10
C SER A 135 11.98 6.96 8.50
N GLY A 136 11.14 6.25 7.74
CA GLY A 136 10.89 4.82 7.98
C GLY A 136 12.08 3.92 7.63
N LEU A 137 12.84 4.26 6.59
CA LEU A 137 14.03 3.51 6.18
C LEU A 137 15.22 3.76 7.12
N THR A 138 15.42 5.00 7.56
CA THR A 138 16.54 5.35 8.45
C THR A 138 16.36 4.82 9.87
N ALA A 139 15.14 4.73 10.37
CA ALA A 139 14.85 4.13 11.68
C ALA A 139 15.16 2.62 11.73
N GLY A 140 15.11 1.90 10.58
CA GLY A 140 15.46 0.48 10.50
C GLY A 140 16.95 0.17 10.29
N ILE A 141 17.79 1.18 10.03
CA ILE A 141 19.23 1.00 9.71
C ILE A 141 20.14 1.55 10.83
N GLY A 142 19.56 2.25 11.78
CA GLY A 142 20.28 2.92 12.88
C GLY A 142 20.63 1.99 14.05
N LYS A 143 21.36 0.90 13.79
CA LYS A 143 22.16 0.17 14.78
C LYS A 143 23.51 -0.14 14.20
#